data_df09796644999eb6883141e9ebe056b7
#
_entry.id   df09796644999eb6883141e9ebe056b7
#
_cell.length_a   1.000
_cell.length_b   1.000
_cell.length_c   1.000
_cell.angle_alpha   90.00
_cell.angle_beta   90.00
_cell.angle_gamma   90.00
#
_symmetry.space_group_name_H-M   'P 1'
#
loop_
_entity.id
_entity.type
_entity.pdbx_description
1 polymer ?
#
loop_
_entity_poly.entity_id
_entity_poly.type
_entity_poly.pdbx_seq_one_letter_code
_entity_poly.pdbx_strand_id
1 'polypeptide(L)'
;MPKVSHFSHMPLTGSSGFDLFLDSADGSTSAFHRTFVPPHNMTDGYESKVIVNRTGLQHFTIHFPLYNSVSALYIGVAEGSALGAGAPYRNVAPIVYYGNSITQGGCASRPGNAYQSILSRQLGIDHVNLGFSGSGLAEDAMADYMATLSMSAFVCDYDHNALTPEHLQSTHHKLYKTIRQRHPNIPYIMISRPDFYYDNIYIGGAETSIKRRQIILDSYHAAIDSGDRNVYFIDGERIHTGTYGDCCTVDGGHPNDLGFMMMAEQIGGVLRRCLREGKLHKKEHTYGRF
;
A
#
# COMPACT_ATOMS: atom_id res chain seq x y z
N MET A 1 -14.15 13.53 20.72
CA MET A 1 -13.43 12.27 20.57
C MET A 1 -13.61 11.78 19.15
N PRO A 2 -12.62 11.26 18.47
CA PRO A 2 -12.79 10.70 17.14
C PRO A 2 -13.78 9.54 17.22
N LYS A 3 -14.83 9.61 16.43
CA LYS A 3 -15.84 8.54 16.38
C LYS A 3 -15.27 7.41 15.52
N VAL A 4 -15.29 6.18 16.01
CA VAL A 4 -14.88 5.01 15.21
C VAL A 4 -15.83 4.88 14.02
N SER A 5 -15.25 4.81 12.84
CA SER A 5 -16.02 4.59 11.60
C SER A 5 -16.19 3.09 11.36
N HIS A 6 -17.44 2.69 11.12
CA HIS A 6 -17.81 1.35 10.71
C HIS A 6 -18.21 1.35 9.24
N PHE A 7 -17.58 0.50 8.47
CA PHE A 7 -17.82 0.36 7.02
C PHE A 7 -18.45 -1.02 6.78
N SER A 8 -19.64 -1.07 6.23
CA SER A 8 -20.42 -2.32 6.07
C SER A 8 -19.73 -3.39 5.22
N HIS A 9 -18.85 -2.99 4.32
CA HIS A 9 -18.09 -3.88 3.42
C HIS A 9 -16.67 -4.18 3.93
N MET A 10 -16.21 -3.54 5.02
CA MET A 10 -14.86 -3.72 5.55
C MET A 10 -14.88 -4.46 6.88
N PRO A 11 -14.05 -5.49 7.07
CA PRO A 11 -13.93 -6.15 8.36
C PRO A 11 -13.32 -5.20 9.39
N LEU A 12 -13.87 -5.21 10.61
CA LEU A 12 -13.40 -4.36 11.70
C LEU A 12 -11.95 -4.67 12.10
N THR A 13 -11.51 -5.91 11.91
CA THR A 13 -10.14 -6.36 12.10
C THR A 13 -9.15 -5.68 11.16
N GLY A 14 -9.58 -5.31 9.94
CA GLY A 14 -8.77 -4.54 9.00
C GLY A 14 -8.85 -3.05 9.26
N SER A 15 -10.06 -2.51 9.45
CA SER A 15 -10.27 -1.07 9.61
C SER A 15 -9.82 -0.51 10.96
N SER A 16 -9.81 -1.33 12.03
CA SER A 16 -9.52 -0.91 13.41
C SER A 16 -8.60 -1.86 14.19
N GLY A 17 -8.33 -3.05 13.68
CA GLY A 17 -7.45 -4.03 14.32
C GLY A 17 -5.97 -3.72 14.12
N PHE A 18 -5.14 -4.36 14.93
CA PHE A 18 -3.68 -4.37 14.75
C PHE A 18 -3.22 -5.79 14.48
N ASP A 19 -2.17 -5.93 13.68
CA ASP A 19 -1.49 -7.21 13.48
C ASP A 19 -0.14 -7.22 14.15
N LEU A 20 0.18 -8.35 14.80
CA LEU A 20 1.48 -8.64 15.37
C LEU A 20 2.19 -9.71 14.53
N PHE A 21 3.38 -9.39 14.10
CA PHE A 21 4.31 -10.30 13.45
C PHE A 21 5.56 -10.50 14.30
N LEU A 22 6.15 -11.68 14.20
CA LEU A 22 7.44 -12.03 14.78
C LEU A 22 8.46 -12.06 13.65
N ASP A 23 9.50 -11.26 13.82
CA ASP A 23 10.54 -11.09 12.82
C ASP A 23 11.81 -11.84 13.24
N SER A 24 12.58 -12.31 12.24
CA SER A 24 13.96 -12.74 12.47
C SER A 24 14.85 -11.54 12.86
N ALA A 25 15.91 -11.78 13.59
CA ALA A 25 16.80 -10.71 14.07
C ALA A 25 17.43 -9.88 12.94
N ASP A 26 17.61 -10.46 11.76
CA ASP A 26 18.14 -9.82 10.56
C ASP A 26 17.05 -9.19 9.66
N GLY A 27 15.78 -9.28 10.06
CA GLY A 27 14.66 -8.80 9.29
C GLY A 27 14.36 -9.54 7.99
N SER A 28 15.00 -10.69 7.74
CA SER A 28 14.84 -11.45 6.50
C SER A 28 13.52 -12.22 6.42
N THR A 29 12.91 -12.54 7.56
CA THR A 29 11.62 -13.23 7.65
C THR A 29 10.71 -12.58 8.67
N SER A 30 9.42 -12.63 8.40
CA SER A 30 8.38 -12.08 9.27
C SER A 30 7.18 -13.03 9.25
N ALA A 31 6.82 -13.57 10.41
CA ALA A 31 5.76 -14.56 10.56
C ALA A 31 4.56 -13.96 11.31
N PHE A 32 3.37 -14.13 10.74
CA PHE A 32 2.14 -13.75 11.41
C PHE A 32 2.01 -14.46 12.76
N HIS A 33 1.74 -13.69 13.80
CA HIS A 33 1.51 -14.22 15.14
C HIS A 33 0.06 -14.07 15.57
N ARG A 34 -0.50 -12.85 15.51
CA ARG A 34 -1.87 -12.59 15.93
C ARG A 34 -2.43 -11.28 15.38
N THR A 35 -3.76 -11.25 15.22
CA THR A 35 -4.51 -10.00 15.09
C THR A 35 -5.14 -9.63 16.43
N PHE A 36 -5.01 -8.36 16.83
CA PHE A 36 -5.75 -7.79 17.94
C PHE A 36 -7.12 -7.38 17.42
N VAL A 37 -8.12 -8.17 17.76
CA VAL A 37 -9.49 -8.03 17.25
C VAL A 37 -10.24 -7.01 18.09
N PRO A 38 -10.69 -5.90 17.52
CA PRO A 38 -11.50 -4.92 18.23
C PRO A 38 -12.90 -5.49 18.52
N PRO A 39 -13.53 -5.12 19.63
CA PRO A 39 -14.91 -5.50 19.90
C PRO A 39 -15.87 -4.85 18.89
N HIS A 40 -16.93 -5.55 18.50
CA HIS A 40 -17.87 -5.10 17.46
C HIS A 40 -18.59 -3.78 17.81
N ASN A 41 -18.72 -3.47 19.09
CA ASN A 41 -19.37 -2.26 19.61
C ASN A 41 -18.36 -1.18 20.06
N MET A 42 -17.12 -1.26 19.57
CA MET A 42 -16.09 -0.26 19.89
C MET A 42 -16.51 1.14 19.44
N THR A 43 -16.39 2.11 20.32
CA THR A 43 -16.73 3.52 20.06
C THR A 43 -15.52 4.45 20.07
N ASP A 44 -14.49 4.11 20.84
CA ASP A 44 -13.30 4.97 21.05
C ASP A 44 -11.99 4.20 21.07
N GLY A 45 -11.90 3.10 21.80
CA GLY A 45 -10.68 2.31 21.88
C GLY A 45 -10.92 0.94 22.46
N TYR A 46 -9.88 0.13 22.53
CA TYR A 46 -9.95 -1.18 23.15
C TYR A 46 -8.61 -1.61 23.71
N GLU A 47 -8.67 -2.54 24.66
CA GLU A 47 -7.51 -3.23 25.20
C GLU A 47 -7.53 -4.68 24.72
N SER A 48 -6.38 -5.19 24.34
CA SER A 48 -6.22 -6.58 23.94
C SER A 48 -4.87 -7.10 24.39
N LYS A 49 -4.79 -8.40 24.69
CA LYS A 49 -3.60 -9.05 25.23
C LYS A 49 -3.20 -10.24 24.38
N VAL A 50 -1.92 -10.39 24.17
CA VAL A 50 -1.30 -11.57 23.58
C VAL A 50 -0.17 -12.06 24.48
N ILE A 51 -0.01 -13.37 24.60
CA ILE A 51 1.09 -13.99 25.31
C ILE A 51 2.02 -14.61 24.26
N VAL A 52 3.28 -14.20 24.29
CA VAL A 52 4.34 -14.74 23.43
C VAL A 52 5.18 -15.69 24.27
N ASN A 53 4.93 -16.99 24.14
CA ASN A 53 5.66 -18.03 24.88
C ASN A 53 7.04 -18.29 24.22
N ARG A 54 7.94 -17.32 24.28
CA ARG A 54 9.31 -17.41 23.78
C ARG A 54 10.27 -16.79 24.79
N THR A 55 11.46 -17.34 24.85
CA THR A 55 12.56 -16.83 25.68
C THR A 55 13.56 -16.03 24.86
N GLY A 56 14.29 -15.13 25.50
CA GLY A 56 15.28 -14.27 24.85
C GLY A 56 14.68 -13.10 24.08
N LEU A 57 15.55 -12.35 23.40
CA LEU A 57 15.15 -11.19 22.61
C LEU A 57 14.27 -11.62 21.43
N GLN A 58 13.14 -10.94 21.29
CA GLN A 58 12.22 -11.13 20.17
C GLN A 58 12.06 -9.82 19.41
N HIS A 59 11.99 -9.90 18.09
CA HIS A 59 11.69 -8.76 17.22
C HIS A 59 10.24 -8.83 16.81
N PHE A 60 9.56 -7.67 16.83
CA PHE A 60 8.14 -7.56 16.51
C PHE A 60 7.90 -6.45 15.51
N THR A 61 6.99 -6.70 14.58
CA THR A 61 6.35 -5.67 13.76
C THR A 61 4.87 -5.60 14.09
N ILE A 62 4.37 -4.40 14.35
CA ILE A 62 2.95 -4.11 14.56
C ILE A 62 2.45 -3.31 13.38
N HIS A 63 1.52 -3.90 12.60
CA HIS A 63 0.78 -3.17 11.59
C HIS A 63 -0.41 -2.46 12.21
N PHE A 64 -0.55 -1.19 11.88
CA PHE A 64 -1.61 -0.30 12.39
C PHE A 64 -2.90 -0.48 11.59
N PRO A 65 -4.07 -0.08 12.19
CA PRO A 65 -5.35 -0.05 11.49
C PRO A 65 -5.29 0.69 10.15
N LEU A 66 -6.03 0.20 9.16
CA LEU A 66 -6.00 0.75 7.81
C LEU A 66 -6.88 2.00 7.64
N TYR A 67 -7.91 2.16 8.48
CA TYR A 67 -8.90 3.23 8.33
C TYR A 67 -9.09 4.09 9.57
N ASN A 68 -9.29 3.48 10.74
CA ASN A 68 -9.51 4.26 11.95
C ASN A 68 -8.18 4.77 12.51
N SER A 69 -8.17 6.05 12.88
CA SER A 69 -6.99 6.70 13.42
C SER A 69 -6.62 6.17 14.81
N VAL A 70 -5.33 6.14 15.10
CA VAL A 70 -4.79 5.74 16.40
C VAL A 70 -4.22 6.98 17.07
N SER A 71 -4.82 7.42 18.17
CA SER A 71 -4.35 8.56 18.95
C SER A 71 -3.28 8.18 19.98
N ALA A 72 -3.33 6.95 20.48
CA ALA A 72 -2.35 6.42 21.42
C ALA A 72 -2.27 4.89 21.31
N LEU A 73 -1.05 4.36 21.46
CA LEU A 73 -0.78 2.94 21.57
C LEU A 73 0.11 2.72 22.79
N TYR A 74 -0.32 1.86 23.70
CA TYR A 74 0.45 1.45 24.88
C TYR A 74 0.83 -0.02 24.74
N ILE A 75 2.11 -0.33 24.93
CA ILE A 75 2.62 -1.69 24.87
C ILE A 75 3.08 -2.07 26.29
N GLY A 76 2.37 -3.01 26.91
CA GLY A 76 2.72 -3.57 28.19
C GLY A 76 3.68 -4.74 28.02
N VAL A 77 4.78 -4.70 28.76
CA VAL A 77 5.76 -5.80 28.84
C VAL A 77 5.96 -6.20 30.30
N ALA A 78 6.49 -7.39 30.55
CA ALA A 78 6.79 -7.81 31.92
C ALA A 78 7.83 -6.88 32.54
N GLU A 79 7.75 -6.71 33.88
CA GLU A 79 8.71 -5.91 34.63
C GLU A 79 10.15 -6.43 34.42
N GLY A 80 11.08 -5.51 34.21
CA GLY A 80 12.48 -5.83 33.94
C GLY A 80 12.78 -6.21 32.49
N SER A 81 11.77 -6.18 31.57
CA SER A 81 12.01 -6.40 30.14
C SER A 81 12.79 -5.23 29.54
N ALA A 82 13.80 -5.54 28.74
CA ALA A 82 14.50 -4.54 27.93
C ALA A 82 13.74 -4.33 26.61
N LEU A 83 13.62 -3.06 26.20
CA LEU A 83 13.08 -2.67 24.90
C LEU A 83 14.19 -2.09 24.03
N GLY A 84 14.17 -2.39 22.74
CA GLY A 84 15.16 -1.93 21.77
C GLY A 84 14.56 -1.74 20.38
N ALA A 85 15.41 -1.41 19.41
CA ALA A 85 14.99 -1.28 18.02
C ALA A 85 14.46 -2.60 17.47
N GLY A 86 13.47 -2.52 16.57
CA GLY A 86 12.97 -3.66 15.80
C GLY A 86 14.02 -4.19 14.82
N ALA A 87 13.68 -5.28 14.14
CA ALA A 87 14.51 -5.80 13.06
C ALA A 87 14.69 -4.74 11.95
N PRO A 88 15.90 -4.60 11.38
CA PRO A 88 16.15 -3.56 10.39
C PRO A 88 15.50 -3.89 9.05
N TYR A 89 14.97 -2.88 8.39
CA TYR A 89 14.71 -2.94 6.96
C TYR A 89 16.01 -2.89 6.16
N ARG A 90 15.95 -3.30 4.89
CA ARG A 90 17.06 -3.09 3.95
C ARG A 90 17.45 -1.62 3.91
N ASN A 91 18.73 -1.37 3.63
CA ASN A 91 19.25 0.00 3.51
C ASN A 91 18.85 0.65 2.17
N VAL A 92 17.54 0.76 1.96
CA VAL A 92 16.94 1.52 0.87
C VAL A 92 15.87 2.46 1.42
N ALA A 93 15.59 3.55 0.72
CA ALA A 93 14.51 4.45 1.10
C ALA A 93 13.15 3.73 0.99
N PRO A 94 12.11 4.18 1.70
CA PRO A 94 10.78 3.57 1.63
C PRO A 94 10.23 3.53 0.20
N ILE A 95 9.34 2.58 -0.08
CA ILE A 95 8.50 2.60 -1.28
C ILE A 95 7.27 3.45 -0.96
N VAL A 96 6.98 4.45 -1.79
CA VAL A 96 5.78 5.29 -1.63
C VAL A 96 4.67 4.74 -2.53
N TYR A 97 3.52 4.48 -1.94
CA TYR A 97 2.30 4.05 -2.61
C TYR A 97 1.26 5.16 -2.52
N TYR A 98 0.78 5.62 -3.67
CA TYR A 98 -0.25 6.64 -3.75
C TYR A 98 -1.48 6.10 -4.49
N GLY A 99 -2.65 6.32 -3.92
CA GLY A 99 -3.89 5.86 -4.57
C GLY A 99 -5.17 6.10 -3.74
N ASN A 100 -6.07 5.18 -3.88
CA ASN A 100 -7.47 5.21 -3.46
C ASN A 100 -7.72 4.35 -2.20
N SER A 101 -8.98 3.91 -1.99
CA SER A 101 -9.36 2.99 -0.92
C SER A 101 -8.64 1.64 -0.99
N ILE A 102 -8.32 1.16 -2.18
CA ILE A 102 -7.58 -0.09 -2.39
C ILE A 102 -6.14 0.10 -1.89
N THR A 103 -5.49 1.19 -2.26
CA THR A 103 -4.16 1.53 -1.75
C THR A 103 -4.18 1.74 -0.24
N GLN A 104 -5.23 2.36 0.32
CA GLN A 104 -5.38 2.48 1.77
C GLN A 104 -5.48 1.10 2.46
N GLY A 105 -6.00 0.08 1.75
CA GLY A 105 -6.14 -1.29 2.22
C GLY A 105 -7.58 -1.69 2.52
N GLY A 106 -8.56 -1.01 1.90
CA GLY A 106 -9.98 -1.29 2.07
C GLY A 106 -10.33 -2.74 1.76
N CYS A 107 -11.07 -3.38 2.67
CA CYS A 107 -11.51 -4.77 2.63
C CYS A 107 -10.43 -5.84 2.88
N ALA A 108 -9.17 -5.48 3.17
CA ALA A 108 -8.24 -6.43 3.76
C ALA A 108 -8.77 -6.94 5.10
N SER A 109 -8.70 -8.26 5.34
CA SER A 109 -9.23 -8.85 6.59
C SER A 109 -8.49 -8.38 7.84
N ARG A 110 -7.25 -7.88 7.68
CA ARG A 110 -6.38 -7.36 8.72
C ARG A 110 -5.27 -6.49 8.11
N PRO A 111 -4.62 -5.59 8.87
CA PRO A 111 -3.67 -4.62 8.30
C PRO A 111 -2.50 -5.23 7.54
N GLY A 112 -1.96 -6.35 8.03
CA GLY A 112 -0.86 -7.04 7.38
C GLY A 112 -1.20 -7.68 6.04
N ASN A 113 -2.47 -7.71 5.62
CA ASN A 113 -2.91 -8.29 4.36
C ASN A 113 -3.11 -7.24 3.25
N ALA A 114 -3.02 -5.94 3.53
CA ALA A 114 -2.89 -4.95 2.46
C ALA A 114 -1.62 -5.20 1.64
N TYR A 115 -1.68 -5.00 0.32
CA TYR A 115 -0.59 -5.40 -0.58
C TYR A 115 0.75 -4.76 -0.24
N GLN A 116 0.76 -3.53 0.27
CA GLN A 116 1.98 -2.84 0.71
C GLN A 116 2.63 -3.54 1.91
N SER A 117 1.80 -3.94 2.88
CA SER A 117 2.27 -4.68 4.06
C SER A 117 2.82 -6.05 3.69
N ILE A 118 2.18 -6.74 2.73
CA ILE A 118 2.69 -7.99 2.17
C ILE A 118 4.05 -7.77 1.52
N LEU A 119 4.16 -6.76 0.65
CA LEU A 119 5.39 -6.43 -0.08
C LEU A 119 6.51 -5.98 0.86
N SER A 120 6.20 -5.17 1.86
CA SER A 120 7.17 -4.75 2.87
C SER A 120 7.82 -5.94 3.56
N ARG A 121 7.03 -6.91 4.02
CA ARG A 121 7.56 -8.14 4.63
C ARG A 121 8.35 -9.02 3.64
N GLN A 122 7.84 -9.19 2.41
CA GLN A 122 8.51 -10.03 1.39
C GLN A 122 9.85 -9.44 0.93
N LEU A 123 9.94 -8.13 0.84
CA LEU A 123 11.11 -7.44 0.33
C LEU A 123 12.07 -6.97 1.45
N GLY A 124 11.60 -6.92 2.69
CA GLY A 124 12.34 -6.31 3.80
C GLY A 124 12.55 -4.80 3.58
N ILE A 125 11.60 -4.11 2.95
CA ILE A 125 11.67 -2.68 2.62
C ILE A 125 10.52 -1.95 3.30
N ASP A 126 10.82 -0.81 3.92
CA ASP A 126 9.84 0.07 4.52
C ASP A 126 8.94 0.71 3.46
N HIS A 127 7.75 1.16 3.85
CA HIS A 127 6.82 1.78 2.93
C HIS A 127 6.07 2.96 3.55
N VAL A 128 5.63 3.85 2.68
CA VAL A 128 4.69 4.94 2.99
C VAL A 128 3.41 4.69 2.20
N ASN A 129 2.32 4.47 2.92
CA ASN A 129 1.00 4.29 2.32
C ASN A 129 0.25 5.63 2.31
N LEU A 130 0.06 6.17 1.12
CA LEU A 130 -0.72 7.37 0.83
C LEU A 130 -1.98 7.01 0.03
N GLY A 131 -2.70 6.01 0.50
CA GLY A 131 -4.03 5.66 0.03
C GLY A 131 -5.07 6.57 0.69
N PHE A 132 -5.88 7.25 -0.12
CA PHE A 132 -6.91 8.18 0.32
C PHE A 132 -8.26 7.73 -0.22
N SER A 133 -9.01 6.98 0.59
CA SER A 133 -10.32 6.43 0.22
C SER A 133 -11.27 7.51 -0.30
N GLY A 134 -11.69 7.40 -1.57
CA GLY A 134 -12.58 8.38 -2.22
C GLY A 134 -11.92 9.73 -2.55
N SER A 135 -10.64 9.96 -2.19
CA SER A 135 -10.01 11.28 -2.24
C SER A 135 -8.61 11.29 -2.87
N GLY A 136 -8.18 10.21 -3.48
CA GLY A 136 -6.94 10.17 -4.27
C GLY A 136 -7.16 10.81 -5.64
N LEU A 137 -7.05 12.13 -5.75
CA LEU A 137 -7.41 12.90 -6.93
C LEU A 137 -6.21 13.47 -7.70
N ALA A 138 -5.00 13.18 -7.24
CA ALA A 138 -3.73 13.68 -7.81
C ALA A 138 -3.67 15.22 -7.92
N GLU A 139 -4.15 15.93 -6.89
CA GLU A 139 -4.06 17.37 -6.78
C GLU A 139 -2.61 17.85 -6.78
N ASP A 140 -2.35 19.00 -7.34
CA ASP A 140 -1.00 19.58 -7.45
C ASP A 140 -0.30 19.67 -6.09
N ALA A 141 -1.00 20.12 -5.06
CA ALA A 141 -0.44 20.23 -3.70
C ALA A 141 -0.02 18.86 -3.14
N MET A 142 -0.77 17.80 -3.43
CA MET A 142 -0.41 16.43 -3.02
C MET A 142 0.76 15.91 -3.86
N ALA A 143 0.79 16.18 -5.17
CA ALA A 143 1.89 15.80 -6.04
C ALA A 143 3.20 16.46 -5.59
N ASP A 144 3.16 17.76 -5.28
CA ASP A 144 4.31 18.52 -4.77
C ASP A 144 4.78 17.98 -3.41
N TYR A 145 3.86 17.68 -2.49
CA TYR A 145 4.20 17.07 -1.21
C TYR A 145 4.88 15.72 -1.40
N MET A 146 4.29 14.82 -2.22
CA MET A 146 4.87 13.49 -2.48
C MET A 146 6.26 13.60 -3.12
N ALA A 147 6.48 14.57 -3.98
CA ALA A 147 7.78 14.81 -4.60
C ALA A 147 8.88 15.22 -3.59
N THR A 148 8.52 15.67 -2.38
CA THR A 148 9.49 15.97 -1.30
C THR A 148 9.91 14.75 -0.49
N LEU A 149 9.18 13.64 -0.59
CA LEU A 149 9.45 12.45 0.23
C LEU A 149 10.71 11.71 -0.27
N SER A 150 11.51 11.23 0.67
CA SER A 150 12.58 10.28 0.34
C SER A 150 11.94 8.95 -0.06
N MET A 151 12.24 8.45 -1.25
CA MET A 151 11.66 7.21 -1.77
C MET A 151 12.61 6.42 -2.64
N SER A 152 12.49 5.10 -2.64
CA SER A 152 13.22 4.21 -3.53
C SER A 152 12.43 3.80 -4.77
N ALA A 153 11.11 3.85 -4.70
CA ALA A 153 10.18 3.64 -5.81
C ALA A 153 8.86 4.36 -5.51
N PHE A 154 8.11 4.69 -6.55
CA PHE A 154 6.77 5.26 -6.47
C PHE A 154 5.77 4.36 -7.20
N VAL A 155 4.68 3.99 -6.52
CA VAL A 155 3.59 3.16 -7.05
C VAL A 155 2.33 4.00 -7.11
N CYS A 156 1.79 4.18 -8.31
CA CYS A 156 0.65 5.04 -8.61
C CYS A 156 -0.58 4.21 -8.96
N ASP A 157 -1.60 4.25 -8.09
CA ASP A 157 -2.83 3.45 -8.18
C ASP A 157 -4.07 4.27 -7.75
N TYR A 158 -4.28 5.47 -8.33
CA TYR A 158 -5.41 6.33 -7.94
C TYR A 158 -6.58 6.32 -8.95
N ASP A 159 -6.49 5.54 -10.02
CA ASP A 159 -7.47 5.47 -11.11
C ASP A 159 -8.93 5.40 -10.62
N HIS A 160 -9.23 4.57 -9.62
CA HIS A 160 -10.59 4.43 -9.08
C HIS A 160 -11.18 5.73 -8.51
N ASN A 161 -10.36 6.65 -8.04
CA ASN A 161 -10.84 7.91 -7.46
C ASN A 161 -10.84 9.08 -8.45
N ALA A 162 -10.14 8.97 -9.57
CA ALA A 162 -10.24 9.99 -10.62
C ALA A 162 -11.71 10.18 -11.00
N LEU A 163 -12.22 11.41 -10.89
CA LEU A 163 -13.66 11.71 -10.99
C LEU A 163 -14.29 11.28 -12.32
N THR A 164 -13.54 11.49 -13.40
CA THR A 164 -13.91 11.11 -14.77
C THR A 164 -12.68 10.65 -15.54
N PRO A 165 -12.81 10.00 -16.71
CA PRO A 165 -11.69 9.76 -17.59
C PRO A 165 -10.93 11.04 -17.98
N GLU A 166 -11.61 12.15 -18.18
CA GLU A 166 -11.00 13.45 -18.51
C GLU A 166 -10.18 14.01 -17.34
N HIS A 167 -10.66 13.82 -16.10
CA HIS A 167 -9.89 14.15 -14.91
C HIS A 167 -8.61 13.31 -14.83
N LEU A 168 -8.71 11.99 -15.04
CA LEU A 168 -7.57 11.09 -15.07
C LEU A 168 -6.56 11.51 -16.16
N GLN A 169 -7.04 11.83 -17.36
CA GLN A 169 -6.21 12.29 -18.48
C GLN A 169 -5.46 13.58 -18.15
N SER A 170 -6.10 14.53 -17.46
CA SER A 170 -5.48 15.81 -17.11
C SER A 170 -4.46 15.71 -15.97
N THR A 171 -4.60 14.70 -15.10
CA THR A 171 -3.80 14.61 -13.86
C THR A 171 -2.73 13.52 -13.89
N HIS A 172 -2.94 12.38 -14.57
CA HIS A 172 -2.07 11.21 -14.46
C HIS A 172 -0.64 11.47 -14.95
N HIS A 173 -0.48 11.97 -16.19
CA HIS A 173 0.85 12.26 -16.72
C HIS A 173 1.49 13.48 -16.03
N LYS A 174 0.69 14.42 -15.53
CA LYS A 174 1.15 15.57 -14.75
C LYS A 174 1.77 15.13 -13.43
N LEU A 175 1.09 14.25 -12.68
CA LEU A 175 1.62 13.65 -11.46
C LEU A 175 2.95 12.92 -11.73
N TYR A 176 3.01 12.10 -12.78
CA TYR A 176 4.24 11.43 -13.17
C TYR A 176 5.38 12.45 -13.38
N LYS A 177 5.14 13.53 -14.13
CA LYS A 177 6.17 14.55 -14.37
C LYS A 177 6.64 15.24 -13.09
N THR A 178 5.73 15.58 -12.18
CA THR A 178 6.06 16.21 -10.91
C THR A 178 6.98 15.32 -10.06
N ILE A 179 6.64 14.04 -9.91
CA ILE A 179 7.48 13.08 -9.19
C ILE A 179 8.81 12.88 -9.92
N ARG A 180 8.81 12.68 -11.24
CA ARG A 180 10.00 12.42 -12.04
C ARG A 180 11.00 13.57 -12.03
N GLN A 181 10.52 14.80 -11.95
CA GLN A 181 11.37 15.99 -11.87
C GLN A 181 12.26 15.99 -10.61
N ARG A 182 11.76 15.52 -9.49
CA ARG A 182 12.48 15.42 -8.22
C ARG A 182 13.24 14.11 -8.06
N HIS A 183 12.70 13.05 -8.64
CA HIS A 183 13.22 11.68 -8.55
C HIS A 183 13.48 11.11 -9.95
N PRO A 184 14.52 11.56 -10.66
CA PRO A 184 14.73 11.25 -12.08
C PRO A 184 14.97 9.76 -12.36
N ASN A 185 15.46 9.00 -11.39
CA ASN A 185 15.96 7.64 -11.62
C ASN A 185 15.20 6.53 -10.85
N ILE A 186 14.27 6.85 -9.97
CA ILE A 186 13.53 5.81 -9.22
C ILE A 186 12.59 5.05 -10.15
N PRO A 187 12.29 3.77 -9.87
CA PRO A 187 11.16 3.09 -10.48
C PRO A 187 9.85 3.82 -10.23
N TYR A 188 9.12 4.13 -11.30
CA TYR A 188 7.76 4.66 -11.25
C TYR A 188 6.82 3.62 -11.84
N ILE A 189 5.90 3.09 -11.05
CA ILE A 189 4.99 2.01 -11.42
C ILE A 189 3.59 2.60 -11.57
N MET A 190 3.03 2.55 -12.78
CA MET A 190 1.67 2.94 -13.11
C MET A 190 0.79 1.69 -13.12
N ILE A 191 -0.34 1.73 -12.41
CA ILE A 191 -1.26 0.61 -12.33
C ILE A 191 -2.62 1.07 -12.83
N SER A 192 -3.23 0.34 -13.78
CA SER A 192 -4.63 0.50 -14.11
C SER A 192 -5.49 -0.36 -13.18
N ARG A 193 -6.75 -0.01 -13.02
CA ARG A 193 -7.68 -0.65 -12.08
C ARG A 193 -7.77 -2.16 -12.28
N PRO A 194 -7.77 -2.96 -11.20
CA PRO A 194 -7.80 -4.43 -11.29
C PRO A 194 -9.19 -5.03 -11.49
N ASP A 195 -10.26 -4.26 -11.38
CA ASP A 195 -11.66 -4.67 -11.52
C ASP A 195 -12.20 -4.48 -12.96
N PHE A 196 -11.34 -4.62 -13.95
CA PHE A 196 -11.61 -4.35 -15.37
C PHE A 196 -12.79 -5.16 -15.91
N TYR A 197 -12.98 -6.38 -15.46
CA TYR A 197 -14.02 -7.29 -15.96
C TYR A 197 -15.39 -7.12 -15.31
N TYR A 198 -15.47 -6.36 -14.23
CA TYR A 198 -16.72 -6.13 -13.56
C TYR A 198 -17.43 -4.95 -14.20
N ASP A 199 -18.65 -5.18 -14.65
CA ASP A 199 -19.53 -4.12 -15.12
C ASP A 199 -20.01 -3.28 -13.93
N ASN A 200 -19.06 -2.60 -13.33
CA ASN A 200 -19.27 -1.86 -12.10
C ASN A 200 -20.03 -0.57 -12.42
N ILE A 201 -21.34 -0.60 -12.17
CA ILE A 201 -22.25 0.51 -12.40
C ILE A 201 -21.87 1.80 -11.64
N TYR A 202 -21.12 1.68 -10.55
CA TYR A 202 -20.67 2.85 -9.77
C TYR A 202 -19.59 3.68 -10.45
N ILE A 203 -18.96 3.17 -11.49
CA ILE A 203 -17.81 3.78 -12.13
C ILE A 203 -17.91 3.83 -13.66
N GLY A 204 -19.12 3.67 -14.20
CA GLY A 204 -19.42 3.87 -15.61
C GLY A 204 -19.19 2.65 -16.51
N GLY A 205 -19.07 1.45 -15.94
CA GLY A 205 -19.02 0.19 -16.68
C GLY A 205 -17.72 -0.09 -17.43
N ALA A 206 -17.71 -1.17 -18.21
CA ALA A 206 -16.53 -1.68 -18.92
C ALA A 206 -15.92 -0.67 -19.90
N GLU A 207 -16.74 0.08 -20.64
CA GLU A 207 -16.25 1.10 -21.58
C GLU A 207 -15.41 2.17 -20.89
N THR A 208 -15.85 2.63 -19.72
CA THR A 208 -15.10 3.59 -18.90
C THR A 208 -13.78 3.01 -18.42
N SER A 209 -13.76 1.74 -18.04
CA SER A 209 -12.54 1.04 -17.61
C SER A 209 -11.53 0.93 -18.75
N ILE A 210 -11.98 0.60 -19.96
CA ILE A 210 -11.13 0.57 -21.17
C ILE A 210 -10.51 1.94 -21.42
N LYS A 211 -11.33 3.01 -21.39
CA LYS A 211 -10.86 4.39 -21.62
C LYS A 211 -9.83 4.81 -20.56
N ARG A 212 -10.07 4.52 -19.29
CA ARG A 212 -9.15 4.83 -18.20
C ARG A 212 -7.82 4.09 -18.33
N ARG A 213 -7.89 2.80 -18.62
CA ARG A 213 -6.69 1.98 -18.90
C ARG A 213 -5.87 2.56 -20.04
N GLN A 214 -6.51 2.99 -21.14
CA GLN A 214 -5.84 3.61 -22.27
C GLN A 214 -5.13 4.91 -21.87
N ILE A 215 -5.75 5.77 -21.06
CA ILE A 215 -5.16 7.01 -20.56
C ILE A 215 -3.87 6.74 -19.77
N ILE A 216 -3.87 5.72 -18.91
CA ILE A 216 -2.68 5.35 -18.13
C ILE A 216 -1.59 4.78 -19.06
N LEU A 217 -1.99 3.95 -20.02
CA LEU A 217 -1.08 3.38 -21.02
C LEU A 217 -0.45 4.47 -21.91
N ASP A 218 -1.23 5.48 -22.32
CA ASP A 218 -0.72 6.63 -23.06
C ASP A 218 0.29 7.44 -22.23
N SER A 219 0.01 7.62 -20.94
CA SER A 219 0.94 8.27 -20.00
C SER A 219 2.27 7.48 -19.87
N TYR A 220 2.18 6.15 -19.82
CA TYR A 220 3.33 5.26 -19.80
C TYR A 220 4.13 5.36 -21.11
N HIS A 221 3.49 5.29 -22.28
CA HIS A 221 4.16 5.42 -23.58
C HIS A 221 4.84 6.79 -23.73
N ALA A 222 4.16 7.87 -23.33
CA ALA A 222 4.76 9.21 -23.36
C ALA A 222 6.03 9.31 -22.47
N ALA A 223 6.06 8.60 -21.34
CA ALA A 223 7.24 8.51 -20.50
C ALA A 223 8.37 7.74 -21.20
N ILE A 224 8.07 6.58 -21.80
CA ILE A 224 9.04 5.80 -22.57
C ILE A 224 9.60 6.60 -23.75
N ASP A 225 8.75 7.28 -24.51
CA ASP A 225 9.11 8.09 -25.68
C ASP A 225 10.01 9.29 -25.30
N SER A 226 9.81 9.81 -24.07
CA SER A 226 10.69 10.83 -23.48
C SER A 226 12.05 10.29 -23.01
N GLY A 227 12.31 8.98 -23.14
CA GLY A 227 13.56 8.34 -22.80
C GLY A 227 13.60 7.74 -21.37
N ASP A 228 12.51 7.75 -20.61
CA ASP A 228 12.49 7.13 -19.29
C ASP A 228 12.62 5.60 -19.40
N ARG A 229 13.60 5.02 -18.72
CA ARG A 229 13.85 3.58 -18.65
C ARG A 229 13.50 2.95 -17.30
N ASN A 230 12.99 3.77 -16.38
CA ASN A 230 12.60 3.35 -15.04
C ASN A 230 11.09 3.54 -14.78
N VAL A 231 10.28 3.63 -15.82
CA VAL A 231 8.83 3.61 -15.76
C VAL A 231 8.30 2.22 -16.11
N TYR A 232 7.27 1.76 -15.41
CA TYR A 232 6.67 0.44 -15.55
C TYR A 232 5.16 0.57 -15.57
N PHE A 233 4.49 -0.27 -16.37
CA PHE A 233 3.04 -0.37 -16.39
C PHE A 233 2.61 -1.76 -15.92
N ILE A 234 1.66 -1.79 -14.98
CA ILE A 234 0.97 -3.00 -14.55
C ILE A 234 -0.45 -2.92 -15.05
N ASP A 235 -0.79 -3.86 -15.91
CA ASP A 235 -2.12 -3.95 -16.50
C ASP A 235 -3.10 -4.55 -15.49
N GLY A 236 -4.02 -3.74 -14.98
CA GLY A 236 -5.05 -4.17 -14.03
C GLY A 236 -5.93 -5.29 -14.58
N GLU A 237 -6.18 -5.30 -15.89
CA GLU A 237 -6.90 -6.39 -16.58
C GLU A 237 -6.32 -7.78 -16.29
N ARG A 238 -5.05 -7.85 -15.91
CA ARG A 238 -4.33 -9.11 -15.66
C ARG A 238 -4.14 -9.43 -14.19
N ILE A 239 -4.60 -8.58 -13.30
CA ILE A 239 -4.38 -8.79 -11.85
C ILE A 239 -5.35 -9.83 -11.31
N HIS A 240 -6.66 -9.55 -11.38
CA HIS A 240 -7.71 -10.44 -10.86
C HIS A 240 -8.20 -11.39 -11.97
N THR A 241 -7.33 -12.26 -12.46
CA THR A 241 -7.61 -13.19 -13.56
C THR A 241 -7.42 -14.66 -13.18
N GLY A 242 -7.80 -15.55 -14.10
CA GLY A 242 -7.67 -16.99 -13.89
C GLY A 242 -8.84 -17.58 -13.10
N THR A 243 -8.63 -18.79 -12.57
CA THR A 243 -9.68 -19.63 -11.97
C THR A 243 -10.39 -18.98 -10.77
N TYR A 244 -9.73 -18.06 -10.06
CA TYR A 244 -10.26 -17.42 -8.85
C TYR A 244 -10.45 -15.92 -9.01
N GLY A 245 -10.48 -15.41 -10.24
CA GLY A 245 -10.62 -13.97 -10.49
C GLY A 245 -11.90 -13.37 -9.89
N ASP A 246 -13.00 -14.10 -9.95
CA ASP A 246 -14.31 -13.74 -9.38
C ASP A 246 -14.34 -13.76 -7.84
N CYS A 247 -13.35 -14.39 -7.20
CA CYS A 247 -13.24 -14.45 -5.73
C CYS A 247 -12.34 -13.35 -5.15
N CYS A 248 -11.81 -12.43 -5.95
CA CYS A 248 -10.79 -11.48 -5.54
C CYS A 248 -11.33 -10.22 -4.86
N THR A 249 -12.62 -9.95 -4.93
CA THR A 249 -13.23 -8.73 -4.40
C THR A 249 -14.38 -9.02 -3.45
N VAL A 250 -14.71 -8.02 -2.62
CA VAL A 250 -15.84 -8.08 -1.69
C VAL A 250 -17.14 -7.59 -2.35
N ASP A 251 -17.04 -6.58 -3.21
CA ASP A 251 -18.16 -5.83 -3.77
C ASP A 251 -18.02 -5.57 -5.28
N GLY A 252 -17.15 -6.30 -5.95
CA GLY A 252 -16.85 -6.12 -7.37
C GLY A 252 -15.76 -5.07 -7.64
N GLY A 253 -15.30 -4.33 -6.63
CA GLY A 253 -14.27 -3.30 -6.78
C GLY A 253 -13.15 -3.45 -5.75
N HIS A 254 -13.49 -3.55 -4.46
CA HIS A 254 -12.50 -3.62 -3.39
C HIS A 254 -11.94 -5.03 -3.21
N PRO A 255 -10.62 -5.21 -3.33
CA PRO A 255 -9.98 -6.51 -3.12
C PRO A 255 -10.17 -7.03 -1.70
N ASN A 256 -10.40 -8.32 -1.58
CA ASN A 256 -10.20 -9.09 -0.36
C ASN A 256 -8.74 -9.55 -0.25
N ASP A 257 -8.42 -10.42 0.71
CA ASP A 257 -7.04 -10.90 0.92
C ASP A 257 -6.46 -11.61 -0.32
N LEU A 258 -7.28 -12.36 -1.07
CA LEU A 258 -6.83 -13.00 -2.30
C LEU A 258 -6.49 -11.93 -3.37
N GLY A 259 -7.36 -10.95 -3.55
CA GLY A 259 -7.13 -9.86 -4.48
C GLY A 259 -5.87 -9.05 -4.12
N PHE A 260 -5.68 -8.74 -2.84
CA PHE A 260 -4.45 -8.07 -2.37
C PHE A 260 -3.20 -8.91 -2.57
N MET A 261 -3.27 -10.23 -2.39
CA MET A 261 -2.15 -11.13 -2.68
C MET A 261 -1.80 -11.10 -4.17
N MET A 262 -2.80 -11.15 -5.06
CA MET A 262 -2.58 -11.07 -6.50
C MET A 262 -1.99 -9.71 -6.92
N MET A 263 -2.45 -8.60 -6.33
CA MET A 263 -1.82 -7.28 -6.52
C MET A 263 -0.35 -7.29 -6.04
N ALA A 264 -0.09 -7.85 -4.85
CA ALA A 264 1.26 -7.95 -4.31
C ALA A 264 2.19 -8.79 -5.21
N GLU A 265 1.70 -9.85 -5.83
CA GLU A 265 2.50 -10.66 -6.76
C GLU A 265 2.89 -9.86 -8.03
N GLN A 266 1.96 -9.13 -8.63
CA GLN A 266 2.21 -8.33 -9.82
C GLN A 266 3.16 -7.16 -9.53
N ILE A 267 2.86 -6.36 -8.51
CA ILE A 267 3.69 -5.22 -8.10
C ILE A 267 5.07 -5.71 -7.62
N GLY A 268 5.07 -6.77 -6.81
CA GLY A 268 6.28 -7.40 -6.31
C GLY A 268 7.18 -7.97 -7.39
N GLY A 269 6.60 -8.44 -8.50
CA GLY A 269 7.37 -8.87 -9.68
C GLY A 269 8.26 -7.75 -10.22
N VAL A 270 7.70 -6.56 -10.37
CA VAL A 270 8.44 -5.36 -10.81
C VAL A 270 9.45 -4.92 -9.75
N LEU A 271 9.05 -4.81 -8.49
CA LEU A 271 9.92 -4.34 -7.41
C LEU A 271 11.10 -5.30 -7.15
N ARG A 272 10.87 -6.63 -7.17
CA ARG A 272 11.94 -7.64 -7.06
C ARG A 272 12.94 -7.53 -8.21
N ARG A 273 12.46 -7.26 -9.43
CA ARG A 273 13.33 -6.99 -10.58
C ARG A 273 14.17 -5.73 -10.35
N CYS A 274 13.53 -4.62 -9.97
CA CYS A 274 14.22 -3.36 -9.68
C CYS A 274 15.26 -3.51 -8.55
N LEU A 275 14.96 -4.28 -7.52
CA LEU A 275 15.88 -4.57 -6.42
C LEU A 275 17.13 -5.34 -6.93
N ARG A 276 16.94 -6.39 -7.75
CA ARG A 276 18.04 -7.17 -8.33
C ARG A 276 18.91 -6.33 -9.29
N GLU A 277 18.29 -5.40 -10.02
CA GLU A 277 18.97 -4.49 -10.95
C GLU A 277 19.63 -3.28 -10.23
N GLY A 278 19.53 -3.18 -8.91
CA GLY A 278 20.11 -2.08 -8.13
C GLY A 278 19.44 -0.72 -8.37
N LYS A 279 18.20 -0.71 -8.85
CA LYS A 279 17.46 0.52 -9.19
C LYS A 279 16.75 1.16 -7.98
N LEU A 280 16.66 0.48 -6.84
CA LEU A 280 16.09 1.04 -5.62
C LEU A 280 17.13 1.87 -4.90
N HIS A 281 16.84 3.14 -4.68
CA HIS A 281 17.76 4.08 -4.07
C HIS A 281 18.06 3.72 -2.62
N LYS A 282 19.33 3.80 -2.23
CA LYS A 282 19.76 3.64 -0.85
C LYS A 282 19.17 4.77 0.01
N LYS A 283 18.95 4.46 1.28
CA LYS A 283 18.55 5.46 2.27
C LYS A 283 19.70 6.47 2.41
N GLU A 284 19.43 7.75 2.13
CA GLU A 284 20.40 8.79 2.43
C GLU A 284 20.57 8.86 3.93
N HIS A 285 21.82 8.80 4.41
CA HIS A 285 22.13 9.05 5.82
C HIS A 285 21.94 10.55 6.10
N THR A 286 20.71 10.95 6.35
CA THR A 286 20.50 12.23 7.04
C THR A 286 21.01 12.07 8.46
N TYR A 287 22.22 12.54 8.73
CA TYR A 287 22.69 12.81 10.09
C TYR A 287 21.81 13.94 10.65
N GLY A 288 20.60 13.60 11.07
CA GLY A 288 19.78 14.45 11.91
C GLY A 288 20.40 14.43 13.31
N ARG A 289 21.09 15.49 13.68
CA ARG A 289 21.34 15.80 15.09
C ARG A 289 19.95 16.09 15.69
N PHE A 290 19.52 15.26 16.60
CA PHE A 290 18.53 15.58 17.63
C PHE A 290 19.25 15.84 18.94
#